data_69ca8b2848edaed6dadfcd07da40ee93
#
_entry.id   69ca8b2848edaed6dadfcd07da40ee93
#
_cell.length_a   1.000
_cell.length_b   1.000
_cell.length_c   1.000
_cell.angle_alpha   90.00
_cell.angle_beta   90.00
_cell.angle_gamma   90.00
#
_symmetry.space_group_name_H-M   'P 1'
#
loop_
_entity.id
_entity.type
_entity.pdbx_description
1 polymer ?
#
loop_
_entity_poly.entity_id
_entity_poly.type
_entity_poly.pdbx_seq_one_letter_code
_entity_poly.pdbx_strand_id
1 'polypeptide(L)'
;MKLLIYGMTEDEKKTLVEIRQQVDVEEIAFADGIFTKERIAEVDGFRAIWIMTNSMIGEEEARLLSEHGVRYIVSRAAGIDHLDLEALRKYGIKAANVPSYSPNAISEHTLMLLLNALRHMRRSEAMVARRDFGIAGLCGREIRTMTIGVIGAGRIGTLTI
;
A
#
# COMPACT_ATOMS: atom_id res chain seq x y z
N MET A 1 14.60 -2.76 20.78
CA MET A 1 13.98 -3.82 19.94
C MET A 1 14.54 -3.71 18.52
N LYS A 2 14.86 -4.86 17.86
CA LYS A 2 15.36 -4.87 16.47
C LYS A 2 14.18 -5.01 15.48
N LEU A 3 14.24 -4.25 14.39
CA LEU A 3 13.22 -4.17 13.34
C LEU A 3 13.84 -4.49 11.97
N LEU A 4 13.26 -5.43 11.23
CA LEU A 4 13.59 -5.70 9.83
C LEU A 4 12.51 -5.14 8.90
N ILE A 5 12.91 -4.36 7.90
CA ILE A 5 11.99 -3.70 6.97
C ILE A 5 12.20 -4.25 5.56
N TYR A 6 11.13 -4.75 4.96
CA TYR A 6 11.12 -5.27 3.60
C TYR A 6 10.68 -4.22 2.58
N GLY A 7 11.33 -4.23 1.41
CA GLY A 7 10.90 -3.51 0.20
C GLY A 7 10.84 -1.99 0.34
N MET A 8 11.80 -1.38 1.01
CA MET A 8 11.96 0.08 1.02
C MET A 8 12.81 0.56 -0.15
N THR A 9 12.38 1.64 -0.78
CA THR A 9 13.19 2.39 -1.74
C THR A 9 14.30 3.18 -1.03
N GLU A 10 15.32 3.59 -1.76
CA GLU A 10 16.42 4.39 -1.18
C GLU A 10 15.95 5.74 -0.61
N ASP A 11 14.94 6.37 -1.22
CA ASP A 11 14.41 7.63 -0.72
C ASP A 11 13.57 7.44 0.54
N GLU A 12 12.81 6.35 0.65
CA GLU A 12 12.12 5.99 1.89
C GLU A 12 13.09 5.69 3.03
N LYS A 13 14.20 5.00 2.74
CA LYS A 13 15.26 4.74 3.74
C LYS A 13 15.85 6.04 4.29
N LYS A 14 16.12 7.04 3.44
CA LYS A 14 16.62 8.36 3.86
C LYS A 14 15.64 9.04 4.81
N THR A 15 14.35 9.08 4.43
CA THR A 15 13.30 9.67 5.27
C THR A 15 13.19 8.95 6.62
N LEU A 16 13.28 7.62 6.63
CA LEU A 16 13.23 6.84 7.87
C LEU A 16 14.41 7.16 8.80
N VAL A 17 15.61 7.37 8.26
CA VAL A 17 16.77 7.75 9.06
C VAL A 17 16.53 9.09 9.79
N GLU A 18 15.88 10.04 9.15
CA GLU A 18 15.55 11.34 9.75
C GLU A 18 14.58 11.21 10.93
N ILE A 19 13.59 10.32 10.84
CA ILE A 19 12.58 10.10 11.88
C ILE A 19 12.98 9.04 12.92
N ARG A 20 14.07 8.31 12.69
CA ARG A 20 14.54 7.23 13.58
C ARG A 20 14.69 7.66 15.04
N GLN A 21 15.13 8.90 15.26
CA GLN A 21 15.31 9.44 16.63
C GLN A 21 14.00 9.58 17.41
N GLN A 22 12.86 9.49 16.73
CA GLN A 22 11.52 9.59 17.35
C GLN A 22 10.95 8.24 17.78
N VAL A 23 11.65 7.13 17.45
CA VAL A 23 11.17 5.77 17.76
C VAL A 23 12.20 5.03 18.61
N ASP A 24 11.71 4.32 19.62
CA ASP A 24 12.53 3.50 20.52
C ASP A 24 12.83 2.12 19.85
N VAL A 25 13.67 2.16 18.81
CA VAL A 25 14.15 0.99 18.11
C VAL A 25 15.68 0.96 18.13
N GLU A 26 16.22 -0.09 18.72
CA GLU A 26 17.66 -0.30 18.90
C GLU A 26 18.39 -0.43 17.55
N GLU A 27 17.85 -1.24 16.65
CA GLU A 27 18.42 -1.53 15.34
C GLU A 27 17.33 -1.58 14.27
N ILE A 28 17.60 -1.00 13.11
CA ILE A 28 16.77 -1.10 11.90
C ILE A 28 17.63 -1.69 10.79
N ALA A 29 17.21 -2.82 10.26
CA ALA A 29 17.81 -3.45 9.07
C ALA A 29 16.82 -3.42 7.90
N PHE A 30 17.35 -3.52 6.70
CA PHE A 30 16.58 -3.51 5.46
C PHE A 30 16.81 -4.78 4.66
N ALA A 31 15.73 -5.33 4.13
CA ALA A 31 15.76 -6.43 3.19
C ALA A 31 15.06 -6.00 1.89
N ASP A 32 15.66 -6.35 0.76
CA ASP A 32 15.07 -6.01 -0.55
C ASP A 32 13.89 -6.92 -0.88
N GLY A 33 12.93 -6.39 -1.66
CA GLY A 33 11.77 -7.15 -2.11
C GLY A 33 10.75 -7.39 -1.01
N ILE A 34 10.07 -8.54 -1.07
CA ILE A 34 8.98 -8.91 -0.16
C ILE A 34 9.41 -10.01 0.80
N PHE A 35 8.75 -10.10 1.96
CA PHE A 35 8.84 -11.27 2.82
C PHE A 35 8.06 -12.43 2.21
N THR A 36 8.68 -13.61 2.21
CA THR A 36 8.07 -14.91 1.92
C THR A 36 8.60 -15.95 2.90
N LYS A 37 7.94 -17.08 3.04
CA LYS A 37 8.36 -18.14 3.98
C LYS A 37 9.75 -18.74 3.67
N GLU A 38 10.16 -18.73 2.40
CA GLU A 38 11.49 -19.21 1.98
C GLU A 38 12.61 -18.31 2.51
N ARG A 39 12.27 -17.08 2.91
CA ARG A 39 13.21 -16.09 3.47
C ARG A 39 13.15 -16.02 4.99
N ILE A 40 12.55 -17.00 5.63
CA ILE A 40 12.32 -16.99 7.09
C ILE A 40 13.60 -16.80 7.91
N ALA A 41 14.73 -17.33 7.46
CA ALA A 41 16.01 -17.15 8.15
C ALA A 41 16.49 -15.70 8.27
N GLU A 42 15.99 -14.81 7.42
CA GLU A 42 16.34 -13.38 7.47
C GLU A 42 15.77 -12.66 8.70
N VAL A 43 14.71 -13.21 9.31
CA VAL A 43 14.09 -12.61 10.49
C VAL A 43 14.75 -12.99 11.79
N ASP A 44 15.78 -13.86 11.76
CA ASP A 44 16.49 -14.29 12.96
C ASP A 44 17.11 -13.11 13.71
N GLY A 45 16.81 -13.01 15.00
CA GLY A 45 17.28 -11.92 15.85
C GLY A 45 16.43 -10.65 15.80
N PHE A 46 15.40 -10.58 14.93
CA PHE A 46 14.47 -9.47 14.88
C PHE A 46 13.16 -9.80 15.61
N ARG A 47 12.65 -8.87 16.42
CA ARG A 47 11.36 -9.01 17.09
C ARG A 47 10.19 -8.40 16.32
N ALA A 48 10.48 -7.55 15.35
CA ALA A 48 9.49 -6.90 14.51
C ALA A 48 9.89 -6.97 13.05
N ILE A 49 8.90 -7.15 12.18
CA ILE A 49 9.05 -6.98 10.74
C ILE A 49 8.09 -5.90 10.25
N TRP A 50 8.54 -5.14 9.24
CA TRP A 50 7.72 -4.14 8.57
C TRP A 50 7.57 -4.51 7.10
N ILE A 51 6.33 -4.72 6.66
CA ILE A 51 6.00 -5.28 5.34
C ILE A 51 5.00 -4.42 4.58
N MET A 52 4.84 -4.71 3.29
CA MET A 52 3.81 -4.16 2.41
C MET A 52 2.73 -5.22 2.09
N THR A 53 1.67 -4.81 1.41
CA THR A 53 0.51 -5.65 1.05
C THR A 53 0.82 -6.85 0.17
N ASN A 54 1.97 -6.86 -0.49
CA ASN A 54 2.44 -7.96 -1.32
C ASN A 54 3.15 -9.09 -0.54
N SER A 55 3.36 -8.88 0.77
CA SER A 55 3.84 -9.94 1.70
C SER A 55 2.62 -10.58 2.37
N MET A 56 2.19 -11.73 1.87
CA MET A 56 1.05 -12.46 2.45
C MET A 56 1.50 -13.20 3.71
N ILE A 57 0.76 -13.03 4.79
CA ILE A 57 0.99 -13.71 6.07
C ILE A 57 -0.24 -14.55 6.39
N GLY A 58 -0.19 -15.81 6.04
CA GLY A 58 -1.15 -16.83 6.41
C GLY A 58 -0.75 -17.58 7.68
N GLU A 59 -1.38 -18.72 7.93
CA GLU A 59 -1.13 -19.52 9.13
C GLU A 59 0.29 -20.08 9.18
N GLU A 60 0.82 -20.54 8.04
CA GLU A 60 2.17 -21.11 7.97
C GLU A 60 3.23 -20.03 8.25
N GLU A 61 3.12 -18.86 7.61
CA GLU A 61 4.03 -17.74 7.82
C GLU A 61 3.97 -17.25 9.27
N ALA A 62 2.78 -17.13 9.85
CA ALA A 62 2.61 -16.70 11.24
C ALA A 62 3.27 -17.68 12.21
N ARG A 63 3.13 -18.99 11.99
CA ARG A 63 3.80 -20.03 12.79
C ARG A 63 5.32 -19.88 12.70
N LEU A 64 5.88 -19.87 11.49
CA LEU A 64 7.31 -19.74 11.26
C LEU A 64 7.87 -18.45 11.87
N LEU A 65 7.24 -17.31 11.65
CA LEU A 65 7.65 -16.04 12.23
C LEU A 65 7.70 -16.10 13.76
N SER A 66 6.69 -16.73 14.38
CA SER A 66 6.67 -16.90 15.83
C SER A 66 7.79 -17.81 16.34
N GLU A 67 8.10 -18.92 15.65
CA GLU A 67 9.18 -19.83 15.97
C GLU A 67 10.55 -19.14 15.89
N HIS A 68 10.74 -18.23 14.92
CA HIS A 68 11.94 -17.42 14.75
C HIS A 68 11.98 -16.15 15.64
N GLY A 69 11.04 -16.01 16.57
CA GLY A 69 11.09 -14.96 17.60
C GLY A 69 10.43 -13.65 17.25
N VAL A 70 9.79 -13.52 16.08
CA VAL A 70 9.01 -12.34 15.70
C VAL A 70 7.75 -12.23 16.58
N ARG A 71 7.46 -11.04 17.06
CA ARG A 71 6.31 -10.74 17.94
C ARG A 71 5.46 -9.59 17.41
N TYR A 72 5.95 -8.84 16.44
CA TYR A 72 5.27 -7.68 15.90
C TYR A 72 5.37 -7.66 14.38
N ILE A 73 4.25 -7.39 13.72
CA ILE A 73 4.18 -7.10 12.27
C ILE A 73 3.59 -5.72 12.09
N VAL A 74 4.28 -4.87 11.33
CA VAL A 74 3.78 -3.56 10.94
C VAL A 74 3.52 -3.57 9.43
N SER A 75 2.28 -3.34 9.02
CA SER A 75 1.93 -3.18 7.61
C SER A 75 1.94 -1.71 7.21
N ARG A 76 2.70 -1.35 6.17
CA ARG A 76 2.72 0.00 5.58
C ARG A 76 1.51 0.26 4.67
N ALA A 77 0.34 -0.22 5.06
CA ALA A 77 -0.89 -0.11 4.28
C ALA A 77 -2.09 0.17 5.16
N ALA A 78 -3.14 0.71 4.58
CA ALA A 78 -4.43 0.86 5.27
C ALA A 78 -5.20 -0.47 5.30
N GLY A 79 -5.20 -1.22 4.18
CA GLY A 79 -5.79 -2.55 4.09
C GLY A 79 -4.95 -3.60 4.84
N ILE A 80 -5.62 -4.62 5.35
CA ILE A 80 -5.02 -5.72 6.11
C ILE A 80 -5.36 -7.11 5.55
N ASP A 81 -5.90 -7.18 4.34
CA ASP A 81 -6.35 -8.43 3.70
C ASP A 81 -5.22 -9.44 3.45
N HIS A 82 -3.98 -8.96 3.48
CA HIS A 82 -2.77 -9.78 3.38
C HIS A 82 -2.33 -10.39 4.71
N LEU A 83 -3.03 -10.12 5.82
CA LEU A 83 -2.72 -10.62 7.16
C LEU A 83 -3.85 -11.52 7.66
N ASP A 84 -3.54 -12.77 7.97
CA ASP A 84 -4.44 -13.63 8.74
C ASP A 84 -4.37 -13.27 10.23
N LEU A 85 -5.29 -12.41 10.67
CA LEU A 85 -5.33 -11.91 12.05
C LEU A 85 -5.62 -13.01 13.07
N GLU A 86 -6.34 -14.06 12.68
CA GLU A 86 -6.62 -15.21 13.58
C GLU A 86 -5.36 -16.04 13.79
N ALA A 87 -4.63 -16.32 12.72
CA ALA A 87 -3.34 -16.99 12.80
C ALA A 87 -2.33 -16.16 13.60
N LEU A 88 -2.21 -14.87 13.35
CA LEU A 88 -1.32 -14.00 14.12
C LEU A 88 -1.63 -14.03 15.62
N ARG A 89 -2.91 -13.97 15.98
CA ARG A 89 -3.34 -14.08 17.39
C ARG A 89 -3.00 -15.45 17.97
N LYS A 90 -3.23 -16.53 17.24
CA LYS A 90 -2.92 -17.91 17.64
C LYS A 90 -1.44 -18.09 17.98
N TYR A 91 -0.56 -17.48 17.19
CA TYR A 91 0.90 -17.57 17.39
C TYR A 91 1.51 -16.41 18.20
N GLY A 92 0.67 -15.60 18.83
CA GLY A 92 1.11 -14.54 19.75
C GLY A 92 1.82 -13.37 19.08
N ILE A 93 1.53 -13.11 17.79
CA ILE A 93 2.07 -11.99 17.03
C ILE A 93 1.05 -10.85 17.02
N LYS A 94 1.49 -9.65 17.37
CA LYS A 94 0.68 -8.43 17.30
C LYS A 94 0.89 -7.74 15.95
N ALA A 95 -0.19 -7.31 15.32
CA ALA A 95 -0.15 -6.58 14.06
C ALA A 95 -0.60 -5.13 14.24
N ALA A 96 0.02 -4.23 13.49
CA ALA A 96 -0.39 -2.84 13.35
C ALA A 96 -0.37 -2.44 11.87
N ASN A 97 -1.23 -1.49 11.49
CA ASN A 97 -1.31 -0.94 10.14
C ASN A 97 -1.43 0.58 10.20
N VAL A 98 -1.49 1.23 9.03
CA VAL A 98 -1.76 2.66 8.88
C VAL A 98 -3.24 2.84 8.50
N PRO A 99 -4.16 3.01 9.46
CA PRO A 99 -5.61 2.91 9.22
C PRO A 99 -6.17 4.03 8.33
N SER A 100 -5.46 5.14 8.22
CA SER A 100 -5.82 6.25 7.33
C SER A 100 -4.62 7.15 7.11
N TYR A 101 -4.19 7.33 5.87
CA TYR A 101 -3.09 8.25 5.56
C TYR A 101 -3.53 9.41 4.65
N SER A 102 -4.32 9.18 3.62
CA SER A 102 -4.85 10.26 2.76
C SER A 102 -6.07 9.80 1.95
N PRO A 103 -7.28 9.76 2.55
CA PRO A 103 -8.50 9.48 1.79
C PRO A 103 -8.78 10.52 0.71
N ASN A 104 -8.35 11.78 0.90
CA ASN A 104 -8.46 12.85 -0.09
C ASN A 104 -7.68 12.52 -1.36
N ALA A 105 -6.42 12.10 -1.26
CA ALA A 105 -5.62 11.76 -2.43
C ALA A 105 -6.26 10.65 -3.28
N ILE A 106 -6.88 9.66 -2.65
CA ILE A 106 -7.58 8.57 -3.35
C ILE A 106 -8.86 9.09 -4.02
N SER A 107 -9.61 9.96 -3.34
CA SER A 107 -10.81 10.60 -3.89
C SER A 107 -10.46 11.46 -5.11
N GLU A 108 -9.46 12.31 -5.01
CA GLU A 108 -8.96 13.15 -6.12
C GLU A 108 -8.49 12.31 -7.31
N HIS A 109 -7.76 11.23 -7.04
CA HIS A 109 -7.35 10.28 -8.08
C HIS A 109 -8.55 9.62 -8.76
N THR A 110 -9.58 9.27 -8.01
CA THR A 110 -10.84 8.71 -8.54
C THR A 110 -11.51 9.69 -9.50
N LEU A 111 -11.63 10.97 -9.13
CA LEU A 111 -12.17 12.02 -9.98
C LEU A 111 -11.32 12.25 -11.24
N MET A 112 -10.00 12.24 -11.09
CA MET A 112 -9.07 12.32 -12.22
C MET A 112 -9.29 11.17 -13.21
N LEU A 113 -9.39 9.92 -12.75
CA LEU A 113 -9.65 8.77 -13.60
C LEU A 113 -11.00 8.86 -14.31
N LEU A 114 -12.05 9.30 -13.60
CA LEU A 114 -13.38 9.54 -14.18
C LEU A 114 -13.31 10.56 -15.31
N LEU A 115 -12.70 11.72 -15.09
CA LEU A 115 -12.56 12.78 -16.10
C LEU A 115 -11.70 12.31 -17.27
N ASN A 116 -10.61 11.60 -17.04
CA ASN A 116 -9.78 11.01 -18.09
C ASN A 116 -10.57 10.06 -18.99
N ALA A 117 -11.41 9.21 -18.39
CA ALA A 117 -12.27 8.29 -19.13
C ALA A 117 -13.31 9.04 -19.97
N LEU A 118 -14.01 10.03 -19.38
CA LEU A 118 -15.05 10.82 -20.04
C LEU A 118 -14.52 11.70 -21.18
N ARG A 119 -13.27 12.14 -21.09
CA ARG A 119 -12.66 13.07 -22.04
C ARG A 119 -11.66 12.40 -22.98
N HIS A 120 -11.59 11.07 -22.97
CA HIS A 120 -10.70 10.27 -23.84
C HIS A 120 -9.21 10.68 -23.77
N MET A 121 -8.72 11.12 -22.60
CA MET A 121 -7.38 11.68 -22.44
C MET A 121 -6.29 10.76 -22.95
N ARG A 122 -6.30 9.47 -22.60
CA ARG A 122 -5.31 8.48 -23.08
C ARG A 122 -5.22 8.43 -24.61
N ARG A 123 -6.36 8.53 -25.31
CA ARG A 123 -6.39 8.54 -26.77
C ARG A 123 -5.83 9.86 -27.31
N SER A 124 -6.23 10.98 -26.73
CA SER A 124 -5.75 12.31 -27.09
C SER A 124 -4.22 12.41 -26.96
N GLU A 125 -3.66 11.98 -25.85
CA GLU A 125 -2.21 11.95 -25.61
C GLU A 125 -1.48 11.08 -26.66
N ALA A 126 -2.00 9.90 -26.94
CA ALA A 126 -1.41 9.01 -27.94
C ALA A 126 -1.44 9.60 -29.37
N MET A 127 -2.46 10.38 -29.70
CA MET A 127 -2.56 11.10 -31.00
C MET A 127 -1.55 12.24 -31.04
N VAL A 128 -1.49 13.07 -30.02
CA VAL A 128 -0.54 14.19 -29.93
C VAL A 128 0.92 13.70 -30.00
N ALA A 129 1.25 12.60 -29.33
CA ALA A 129 2.58 12.00 -29.39
C ALA A 129 3.00 11.58 -30.82
N ARG A 130 2.02 11.28 -31.70
CA ARG A 130 2.23 11.00 -33.13
C ARG A 130 2.11 12.22 -34.02
N ARG A 131 1.96 13.43 -33.43
CA ARG A 131 1.68 14.67 -34.14
C ARG A 131 0.36 14.66 -34.94
N ASP A 132 -0.60 13.85 -34.50
CA ASP A 132 -1.96 13.83 -35.04
C ASP A 132 -2.83 14.74 -34.19
N PHE A 133 -3.28 15.84 -34.77
CA PHE A 133 -4.12 16.85 -34.14
C PHE A 133 -5.60 16.75 -34.58
N GLY A 134 -5.97 15.63 -35.20
CA GLY A 134 -7.36 15.35 -35.54
C GLY A 134 -8.22 15.22 -34.29
N ILE A 135 -9.51 15.58 -34.44
CA ILE A 135 -10.49 15.51 -33.33
C ILE A 135 -11.45 14.32 -33.46
N ALA A 136 -11.31 13.53 -34.51
CA ALA A 136 -12.19 12.40 -34.79
C ALA A 136 -12.15 11.36 -33.65
N GLY A 137 -13.30 11.09 -33.04
CA GLY A 137 -13.45 10.15 -31.92
C GLY A 137 -12.90 10.64 -30.58
N LEU A 138 -12.61 11.93 -30.44
CA LEU A 138 -12.26 12.59 -29.18
C LEU A 138 -13.43 13.34 -28.53
N CYS A 139 -14.64 13.29 -29.13
CA CYS A 139 -15.82 13.88 -28.53
C CYS A 139 -16.14 13.16 -27.21
N GLY A 140 -15.85 13.81 -26.11
CA GLY A 140 -16.11 13.30 -24.77
C GLY A 140 -17.51 13.66 -24.25
N ARG A 141 -17.80 13.22 -23.03
CA ARG A 141 -19.03 13.53 -22.32
C ARG A 141 -18.77 14.53 -21.20
N GLU A 142 -19.75 15.35 -20.89
CA GLU A 142 -19.69 16.28 -19.76
C GLU A 142 -20.26 15.60 -18.50
N ILE A 143 -19.52 15.68 -17.40
CA ILE A 143 -19.91 15.07 -16.14
C ILE A 143 -21.28 15.59 -15.63
N ARG A 144 -21.59 16.86 -15.86
CA ARG A 144 -22.87 17.49 -15.48
C ARG A 144 -24.10 16.85 -16.12
N THR A 145 -23.92 16.12 -17.22
CA THR A 145 -25.02 15.44 -17.94
C THR A 145 -25.17 13.99 -17.52
N MET A 146 -24.42 13.54 -16.50
CA MET A 146 -24.37 12.16 -16.10
C MET A 146 -24.87 11.94 -14.68
N THR A 147 -25.37 10.75 -14.43
CA THR A 147 -25.61 10.26 -13.09
C THR A 147 -24.47 9.29 -12.74
N ILE A 148 -23.79 9.53 -11.64
CA ILE A 148 -22.69 8.72 -11.16
C ILE A 148 -23.14 8.00 -9.90
N GLY A 149 -23.02 6.66 -9.89
CA GLY A 149 -23.24 5.84 -8.72
C GLY A 149 -21.92 5.60 -7.98
N VAL A 150 -21.89 5.86 -6.68
CA VAL A 150 -20.76 5.54 -5.81
C VAL A 150 -21.12 4.34 -4.94
N ILE A 151 -20.38 3.23 -5.10
CA ILE A 151 -20.55 2.03 -4.29
C ILE A 151 -19.57 2.08 -3.12
N GLY A 152 -20.11 2.23 -1.91
CA GLY A 152 -19.33 2.40 -0.68
C GLY A 152 -19.18 3.88 -0.29
N ALA A 153 -19.98 4.34 0.68
CA ALA A 153 -19.96 5.69 1.23
C ALA A 153 -19.11 5.77 2.53
N GLY A 154 -17.95 5.11 2.55
CA GLY A 154 -16.95 5.27 3.60
C GLY A 154 -16.17 6.58 3.47
N ARG A 155 -15.00 6.66 4.14
CA ARG A 155 -14.16 7.89 4.16
C ARG A 155 -13.81 8.40 2.75
N ILE A 156 -13.48 7.51 1.82
CA ILE A 156 -13.11 7.87 0.45
C ILE A 156 -14.36 8.18 -0.36
N GLY A 157 -15.39 7.31 -0.34
CA GLY A 157 -16.61 7.50 -1.10
C GLY A 157 -17.33 8.80 -0.76
N THR A 158 -17.41 9.15 0.53
CA THR A 158 -18.02 10.42 0.98
C THR A 158 -17.27 11.66 0.46
N LEU A 159 -15.94 11.57 0.32
CA LEU A 159 -15.15 12.67 -0.25
C LEU A 159 -15.25 12.73 -1.79
N THR A 160 -15.70 11.65 -2.43
CA THR A 160 -15.84 11.57 -3.90
C THR A 160 -17.21 12.08 -4.36
N ILE A 161 -18.21 12.09 -3.47
CA ILE A 161 -19.57 12.58 -3.73
C ILE A 161 -19.63 14.11 -3.65
#